data_2bfc773d0e6a92657b05c60dc12ab045
#
_entry.id   2bfc773d0e6a92657b05c60dc12ab045
#
_cell.length_a   1.000
_cell.length_b   1.000
_cell.length_c   1.000
_cell.angle_alpha   90.00
_cell.angle_beta   90.00
_cell.angle_gamma   90.00
#
_symmetry.space_group_name_H-M   'P 1'
#
loop_
_entity.id
_entity.type
_entity.pdbx_description
1 polymer ?
#
loop_
_entity_poly.entity_id
_entity_poly.type
_entity_poly.pdbx_seq_one_letter_code
_entity_poly.pdbx_strand_id
1 'polypeptide(L)'
;MSFWGITAFFNPTHSKKRVENLRQLAAGVRGQGLKLMIVELAFGDQEARAEDSDKLIGLTGGALCWQKERLLNIGLDNLPLDCDRIAWLDGDIVFQNEFWAVEAWEALDYYSLLQLFERVVTDGEPSVGMVAHKHMTRGQRFIGGQALADACFGRSGYAWAARREVLDRCGFYDRCIVGGGDAVLGYAAYNRMWPTLAQAREIFSPWQFLDIAMWLEQFHKAVQGNVGFIPGTILHLDHGSQAGRAYGSRTEILKAHKFRPSDVLASESGPWIWGSQKHEMHAAIEQYFERRAD
;
A
#
# COMPACT_ATOMS: atom_id res chain seq x y z
N MET A 1 10.40 -11.69 20.01
CA MET A 1 10.28 -10.53 19.09
C MET A 1 10.63 -11.04 17.71
N SER A 2 9.77 -10.76 16.73
CA SER A 2 10.00 -11.21 15.34
C SER A 2 9.55 -10.16 14.33
N PHE A 3 10.18 -10.16 13.14
CA PHE A 3 9.90 -9.28 12.02
C PHE A 3 9.29 -10.08 10.89
N TRP A 4 8.12 -9.67 10.41
CA TRP A 4 7.40 -10.32 9.32
C TRP A 4 7.13 -9.34 8.18
N GLY A 5 7.26 -9.85 6.95
CA GLY A 5 6.72 -9.21 5.77
C GLY A 5 5.29 -9.68 5.51
N ILE A 6 4.42 -8.79 5.07
CA ILE A 6 3.09 -9.10 4.53
C ILE A 6 3.03 -8.61 3.10
N THR A 7 2.53 -9.44 2.20
CA THR A 7 2.24 -9.09 0.81
C THR A 7 0.79 -9.43 0.49
N ALA A 8 0.06 -8.46 -0.04
CA ALA A 8 -1.27 -8.67 -0.58
C ALA A 8 -1.16 -9.05 -2.07
N PHE A 9 -1.74 -10.17 -2.44
CA PHE A 9 -1.74 -10.62 -3.83
C PHE A 9 -3.16 -10.88 -4.32
N PHE A 10 -3.53 -10.28 -5.45
CA PHE A 10 -4.76 -10.58 -6.18
C PHE A 10 -4.50 -10.33 -7.67
N ASN A 11 -4.91 -11.29 -8.49
CA ASN A 11 -4.55 -11.33 -9.90
C ASN A 11 -5.78 -11.68 -10.78
N PRO A 12 -6.76 -10.76 -10.87
CA PRO A 12 -8.01 -11.04 -11.59
C PRO A 12 -7.82 -11.23 -13.10
N THR A 13 -6.72 -10.76 -13.66
CA THR A 13 -6.39 -10.83 -15.09
C THR A 13 -5.58 -12.09 -15.46
N HIS A 14 -5.28 -12.96 -14.48
CA HIS A 14 -4.43 -14.16 -14.67
C HIS A 14 -3.03 -13.87 -15.23
N SER A 15 -2.47 -12.69 -14.94
CA SER A 15 -1.16 -12.28 -15.41
C SER A 15 -0.06 -13.21 -14.86
N LYS A 16 0.64 -13.92 -15.75
CA LYS A 16 1.79 -14.77 -15.38
C LYS A 16 2.95 -13.93 -14.84
N LYS A 17 3.09 -12.71 -15.35
CA LYS A 17 4.16 -11.79 -14.95
C LYS A 17 4.01 -11.35 -13.50
N ARG A 18 2.79 -11.09 -13.05
CA ARG A 18 2.53 -10.78 -11.61
C ARG A 18 2.90 -11.94 -10.69
N VAL A 19 2.61 -13.17 -11.11
CA VAL A 19 3.03 -14.37 -10.36
C VAL A 19 4.55 -14.50 -10.30
N GLU A 20 5.23 -14.25 -11.41
CA GLU A 20 6.69 -14.28 -11.46
C GLU A 20 7.32 -13.18 -10.62
N ASN A 21 6.79 -11.97 -10.66
CA ASN A 21 7.23 -10.85 -9.82
C ASN A 21 7.08 -11.20 -8.33
N LEU A 22 5.94 -11.77 -7.93
CA LEU A 22 5.72 -12.21 -6.55
C LEU A 22 6.76 -13.24 -6.10
N ARG A 23 7.12 -14.20 -6.97
CA ARG A 23 8.17 -15.19 -6.69
C ARG A 23 9.54 -14.54 -6.49
N GLN A 24 9.87 -13.53 -7.30
CA GLN A 24 11.12 -12.79 -7.16
C GLN A 24 11.16 -12.02 -5.83
N LEU A 25 10.07 -11.34 -5.46
CA LEU A 25 9.95 -10.71 -4.15
C LEU A 25 10.16 -11.73 -3.02
N ALA A 26 9.43 -12.85 -3.06
CA ALA A 26 9.47 -13.87 -2.02
C ALA A 26 10.88 -14.47 -1.85
N ALA A 27 11.58 -14.74 -2.96
CA ALA A 27 12.95 -15.20 -2.94
C ALA A 27 13.91 -14.17 -2.31
N GLY A 28 13.75 -12.87 -2.65
CA GLY A 28 14.54 -11.78 -2.07
C GLY A 28 14.30 -11.62 -0.57
N VAL A 29 13.05 -11.66 -0.12
CA VAL A 29 12.69 -11.56 1.30
C VAL A 29 13.25 -12.74 2.10
N ARG A 30 13.15 -13.95 1.57
CA ARG A 30 13.71 -15.16 2.20
C ARG A 30 15.24 -15.07 2.29
N GLY A 31 15.90 -14.55 1.26
CA GLY A 31 17.35 -14.32 1.26
C GLY A 31 17.82 -13.39 2.38
N GLN A 32 16.94 -12.52 2.89
CA GLN A 32 17.19 -11.65 4.04
C GLN A 32 16.87 -12.31 5.39
N GLY A 33 16.40 -13.55 5.40
CA GLY A 33 15.97 -14.22 6.62
C GLY A 33 14.67 -13.69 7.23
N LEU A 34 13.94 -12.84 6.50
CA LEU A 34 12.65 -12.32 6.91
C LEU A 34 11.55 -13.34 6.57
N LYS A 35 10.65 -13.60 7.53
CA LYS A 35 9.46 -14.42 7.28
C LYS A 35 8.44 -13.63 6.47
N LEU A 36 7.84 -14.30 5.48
CA LEU A 36 6.86 -13.69 4.57
C LEU A 36 5.49 -14.35 4.74
N MET A 37 4.48 -13.52 4.99
CA MET A 37 3.08 -13.89 4.86
C MET A 37 2.53 -13.35 3.54
N ILE A 38 1.87 -14.21 2.77
CA ILE A 38 1.14 -13.80 1.57
C ILE A 38 -0.36 -13.98 1.85
N VAL A 39 -1.12 -12.91 1.62
CA VAL A 39 -2.59 -12.95 1.65
C VAL A 39 -3.05 -12.86 0.21
N GLU A 40 -3.54 -13.98 -0.32
CA GLU A 40 -3.95 -14.11 -1.71
C GLU A 40 -5.46 -14.17 -1.84
N LEU A 41 -6.02 -13.29 -2.68
CA LEU A 41 -7.42 -13.34 -3.09
C LEU A 41 -7.51 -13.93 -4.50
N ALA A 42 -8.05 -15.13 -4.60
CA ALA A 42 -8.30 -15.81 -5.85
C ALA A 42 -9.67 -15.42 -6.45
N PHE A 43 -9.74 -15.28 -7.76
CA PHE A 43 -10.95 -14.94 -8.53
C PHE A 43 -11.36 -16.09 -9.43
N GLY A 44 -12.68 -16.29 -9.57
CA GLY A 44 -13.23 -17.38 -10.39
C GLY A 44 -12.78 -18.75 -9.86
N ASP A 45 -12.31 -19.60 -10.76
CA ASP A 45 -11.84 -20.96 -10.46
C ASP A 45 -10.35 -21.01 -10.03
N GLN A 46 -9.74 -19.85 -9.70
CA GLN A 46 -8.36 -19.80 -9.19
C GLN A 46 -8.31 -20.41 -7.78
N GLU A 47 -7.21 -21.11 -7.52
CA GLU A 47 -6.81 -21.49 -6.18
C GLU A 47 -5.63 -20.62 -5.74
N ALA A 48 -5.59 -20.27 -4.45
CA ALA A 48 -4.43 -19.60 -3.88
C ALA A 48 -3.20 -20.50 -3.98
N ARG A 49 -2.13 -20.02 -4.62
CA ARG A 49 -0.96 -20.83 -5.00
C ARG A 49 0.38 -20.22 -4.61
N ALA A 50 0.40 -19.26 -3.72
CA ALA A 50 1.65 -18.61 -3.33
C ALA A 50 2.52 -19.56 -2.48
N GLU A 51 3.12 -20.55 -3.13
CA GLU A 51 3.96 -21.61 -2.49
C GLU A 51 5.23 -21.04 -1.83
N ASP A 52 5.63 -19.82 -2.17
CA ASP A 52 6.89 -19.20 -1.74
C ASP A 52 6.78 -18.39 -0.46
N SER A 53 5.84 -18.69 0.44
CA SER A 53 5.64 -17.98 1.70
C SER A 53 5.84 -18.87 2.92
N ASP A 54 6.20 -18.27 4.07
CA ASP A 54 6.20 -18.96 5.37
C ASP A 54 4.77 -19.18 5.88
N LYS A 55 3.84 -18.31 5.46
CA LYS A 55 2.41 -18.43 5.74
C LYS A 55 1.58 -17.92 4.56
N LEU A 56 0.70 -18.76 4.05
CA LEU A 56 -0.28 -18.41 3.03
C LEU A 56 -1.68 -18.31 3.65
N ILE A 57 -2.39 -17.21 3.35
CA ILE A 57 -3.82 -17.06 3.61
C ILE A 57 -4.51 -16.97 2.25
N GLY A 58 -5.17 -18.06 1.84
CA GLY A 58 -5.94 -18.14 0.59
C GLY A 58 -7.40 -17.75 0.83
N LEU A 59 -7.89 -16.79 0.05
CA LEU A 59 -9.24 -16.23 0.13
C LEU A 59 -9.93 -16.30 -1.22
N THR A 60 -11.26 -16.35 -1.19
CA THR A 60 -12.13 -16.36 -2.39
C THR A 60 -13.37 -15.49 -2.18
N GLY A 61 -14.13 -15.22 -3.25
CA GLY A 61 -15.45 -14.59 -3.15
C GLY A 61 -15.42 -13.06 -2.94
N GLY A 62 -14.30 -12.40 -3.16
CA GLY A 62 -14.21 -10.95 -3.10
C GLY A 62 -14.80 -10.24 -4.32
N ALA A 63 -15.29 -9.00 -4.14
CA ALA A 63 -15.65 -8.12 -5.24
C ALA A 63 -14.43 -7.74 -6.08
N LEU A 64 -14.61 -7.55 -7.39
CA LEU A 64 -13.58 -7.06 -8.28
C LEU A 64 -13.37 -5.56 -8.06
N CYS A 65 -12.57 -5.24 -7.05
CA CYS A 65 -12.15 -3.91 -6.69
C CYS A 65 -10.72 -3.95 -6.11
N TRP A 66 -10.15 -2.80 -5.77
CA TRP A 66 -8.85 -2.77 -5.11
C TRP A 66 -8.97 -3.31 -3.69
N GLN A 67 -8.22 -4.36 -3.39
CA GLN A 67 -8.31 -5.11 -2.13
C GLN A 67 -7.03 -5.04 -1.28
N LYS A 68 -5.95 -4.40 -1.78
CA LYS A 68 -4.61 -4.47 -1.16
C LYS A 68 -4.64 -4.22 0.34
N GLU A 69 -5.13 -3.07 0.75
CA GLU A 69 -5.11 -2.67 2.16
C GLU A 69 -6.04 -3.55 3.02
N ARG A 70 -7.12 -4.06 2.43
CA ARG A 70 -8.00 -5.04 3.10
C ARG A 70 -7.28 -6.36 3.35
N LEU A 71 -6.56 -6.87 2.35
CA LEU A 71 -5.77 -8.08 2.48
C LEU A 71 -4.60 -7.88 3.47
N LEU A 72 -3.99 -6.70 3.50
CA LEU A 72 -2.98 -6.36 4.51
C LEU A 72 -3.56 -6.37 5.93
N ASN A 73 -4.78 -5.87 6.15
CA ASN A 73 -5.47 -5.95 7.44
C ASN A 73 -5.74 -7.41 7.85
N ILE A 74 -6.20 -8.24 6.92
CA ILE A 74 -6.36 -9.69 7.18
C ILE A 74 -5.01 -10.32 7.56
N GLY A 75 -3.93 -9.95 6.86
CA GLY A 75 -2.59 -10.40 7.20
C GLY A 75 -2.17 -9.97 8.60
N LEU A 76 -2.41 -8.71 8.96
CA LEU A 76 -2.11 -8.14 10.27
C LEU A 76 -2.79 -8.93 11.41
N ASP A 77 -4.07 -9.24 11.25
CA ASP A 77 -4.86 -10.02 12.22
C ASP A 77 -4.35 -11.46 12.39
N ASN A 78 -3.63 -11.97 11.40
CA ASN A 78 -3.13 -13.34 11.36
C ASN A 78 -1.63 -13.48 11.66
N LEU A 79 -0.94 -12.39 11.98
CA LEU A 79 0.47 -12.45 12.39
C LEU A 79 0.62 -13.15 13.75
N PRO A 80 1.75 -13.84 13.99
CA PRO A 80 2.06 -14.39 15.30
C PRO A 80 2.05 -13.33 16.39
N LEU A 81 1.69 -13.72 17.61
CA LEU A 81 1.59 -12.80 18.75
C LEU A 81 2.95 -12.21 19.16
N ASP A 82 4.04 -12.90 18.89
CA ASP A 82 5.40 -12.44 19.14
C ASP A 82 5.97 -11.52 18.05
N CYS A 83 5.22 -11.30 16.96
CA CYS A 83 5.57 -10.35 15.92
C CYS A 83 5.38 -8.92 16.43
N ASP A 84 6.44 -8.16 16.51
CA ASP A 84 6.44 -6.76 17.00
C ASP A 84 6.83 -5.74 15.94
N ARG A 85 7.34 -6.19 14.78
CA ARG A 85 7.71 -5.36 13.62
C ARG A 85 7.15 -5.96 12.35
N ILE A 86 6.58 -5.11 11.51
CA ILE A 86 5.83 -5.53 10.32
C ILE A 86 6.32 -4.72 9.13
N ALA A 87 6.70 -5.40 8.05
CA ALA A 87 6.86 -4.80 6.73
C ALA A 87 5.66 -5.14 5.85
N TRP A 88 5.22 -4.23 5.01
CA TRP A 88 4.28 -4.54 3.93
C TRP A 88 4.91 -4.16 2.59
N LEU A 89 4.87 -5.10 1.68
CA LEU A 89 5.65 -5.10 0.46
C LEU A 89 4.73 -5.31 -0.75
N ASP A 90 4.90 -4.49 -1.79
CA ASP A 90 4.23 -4.74 -3.06
C ASP A 90 4.86 -5.96 -3.75
N GLY A 91 4.05 -6.79 -4.39
CA GLY A 91 4.46 -8.06 -4.97
C GLY A 91 5.37 -7.97 -6.20
N ASP A 92 5.76 -6.76 -6.60
CA ASP A 92 6.47 -6.46 -7.84
C ASP A 92 7.73 -5.60 -7.61
N ILE A 93 8.39 -5.78 -6.46
CA ILE A 93 9.61 -5.05 -6.12
C ILE A 93 10.78 -5.97 -5.83
N VAL A 94 11.99 -5.47 -6.10
CA VAL A 94 13.27 -6.10 -5.72
C VAL A 94 14.14 -5.08 -5.01
N PHE A 95 14.59 -5.39 -3.82
CA PHE A 95 15.55 -4.57 -3.09
C PHE A 95 16.95 -4.78 -3.64
N GLN A 96 17.67 -3.68 -3.93
CA GLN A 96 19.09 -3.73 -4.28
C GLN A 96 19.99 -3.69 -3.04
N ASN A 97 19.47 -3.22 -1.90
CA ASN A 97 20.18 -3.27 -0.63
C ASN A 97 20.00 -4.66 0.00
N GLU A 98 21.08 -5.40 0.11
CA GLU A 98 21.08 -6.76 0.69
C GLU A 98 20.90 -6.78 2.22
N PHE A 99 20.94 -5.64 2.89
CA PHE A 99 20.81 -5.51 4.34
C PHE A 99 19.54 -4.77 4.77
N TRP A 100 18.62 -4.49 3.84
CA TRP A 100 17.46 -3.66 4.13
C TRP A 100 16.64 -4.15 5.34
N ALA A 101 16.50 -5.46 5.51
CA ALA A 101 15.68 -6.02 6.59
C ALA A 101 16.33 -5.83 7.96
N VAL A 102 17.66 -5.98 8.06
CA VAL A 102 18.42 -5.73 9.30
C VAL A 102 18.42 -4.24 9.63
N GLU A 103 18.69 -3.38 8.62
CA GLU A 103 18.64 -1.93 8.78
C GLU A 103 17.26 -1.45 9.20
N ALA A 104 16.18 -2.02 8.63
CA ALA A 104 14.82 -1.72 9.03
C ALA A 104 14.53 -2.17 10.46
N TRP A 105 15.00 -3.36 10.84
CA TRP A 105 14.89 -3.85 12.21
C TRP A 105 15.49 -2.85 13.20
N GLU A 106 16.73 -2.43 12.99
CA GLU A 106 17.45 -1.49 13.86
C GLU A 106 16.80 -0.10 13.86
N ALA A 107 16.40 0.40 12.69
CA ALA A 107 15.81 1.72 12.56
C ALA A 107 14.43 1.83 13.24
N LEU A 108 13.67 0.73 13.35
CA LEU A 108 12.40 0.69 14.07
C LEU A 108 12.55 0.83 15.60
N ASP A 109 13.75 0.78 16.15
CA ASP A 109 14.00 1.18 17.55
C ASP A 109 13.82 2.70 17.73
N TYR A 110 14.08 3.47 16.69
CA TYR A 110 14.05 4.94 16.71
C TYR A 110 12.82 5.52 15.99
N TYR A 111 12.33 4.86 14.93
CA TYR A 111 11.19 5.31 14.14
C TYR A 111 9.96 4.45 14.40
N SER A 112 8.79 5.06 14.35
CA SER A 112 7.51 4.36 14.45
C SER A 112 7.08 3.78 13.09
N LEU A 113 7.50 4.44 12.01
CA LEU A 113 7.16 4.14 10.62
C LEU A 113 8.38 4.36 9.72
N LEU A 114 8.64 3.43 8.81
CA LEU A 114 9.75 3.51 7.86
C LEU A 114 9.27 3.30 6.43
N GLN A 115 9.75 4.11 5.49
CA GLN A 115 9.75 3.77 4.07
C GLN A 115 11.04 2.99 3.76
N LEU A 116 10.91 1.78 3.20
CA LEU A 116 12.02 0.83 3.10
C LEU A 116 12.94 1.08 1.88
N PHE A 117 12.98 2.33 1.39
CA PHE A 117 13.84 2.72 0.29
C PHE A 117 14.04 4.24 0.26
N GLU A 118 15.15 4.66 -0.31
CA GLU A 118 15.43 6.05 -0.68
C GLU A 118 14.96 6.34 -2.11
N ARG A 119 15.22 5.40 -3.02
CA ARG A 119 14.94 5.53 -4.45
C ARG A 119 14.19 4.31 -4.98
N VAL A 120 13.42 4.54 -6.04
CA VAL A 120 12.79 3.47 -6.83
C VAL A 120 13.08 3.70 -8.30
N VAL A 121 13.41 2.63 -9.01
CA VAL A 121 13.57 2.63 -10.47
C VAL A 121 12.37 1.91 -11.09
N THR A 122 11.63 2.61 -11.94
CA THR A 122 10.49 2.09 -12.70
C THR A 122 10.77 2.32 -14.18
N ASP A 123 10.73 1.26 -14.99
CA ASP A 123 11.02 1.33 -16.44
C ASP A 123 12.38 1.99 -16.76
N GLY A 124 13.38 1.76 -15.91
CA GLY A 124 14.72 2.38 -16.02
C GLY A 124 14.82 3.80 -15.46
N GLU A 125 13.69 4.45 -15.12
CA GLU A 125 13.65 5.83 -14.64
C GLU A 125 13.68 5.90 -13.11
N PRO A 126 14.67 6.58 -12.51
CA PRO A 126 14.76 6.73 -11.06
C PRO A 126 13.78 7.77 -10.53
N SER A 127 13.22 7.51 -9.37
CA SER A 127 12.40 8.44 -8.58
C SER A 127 12.78 8.36 -7.11
N VAL A 128 12.47 9.39 -6.33
CA VAL A 128 12.78 9.45 -4.90
C VAL A 128 11.57 9.01 -4.07
N GLY A 129 11.81 8.28 -3.00
CA GLY A 129 10.80 7.93 -2.01
C GLY A 129 10.22 9.17 -1.31
N MET A 130 8.96 9.09 -0.87
CA MET A 130 8.25 10.22 -0.25
C MET A 130 8.95 10.74 1.00
N VAL A 131 9.42 9.84 1.87
CA VAL A 131 10.07 10.19 3.13
C VAL A 131 11.46 10.78 2.87
N ALA A 132 12.25 10.13 2.00
CA ALA A 132 13.57 10.61 1.59
C ALA A 132 13.46 12.01 0.96
N HIS A 133 12.52 12.23 0.04
CA HIS A 133 12.26 13.54 -0.57
C HIS A 133 11.96 14.61 0.50
N LYS A 134 11.14 14.29 1.50
CA LYS A 134 10.81 15.22 2.57
C LYS A 134 12.02 15.55 3.45
N HIS A 135 12.90 14.59 3.72
CA HIS A 135 14.16 14.84 4.44
C HIS A 135 15.11 15.70 3.63
N MET A 136 15.27 15.45 2.34
CA MET A 136 16.11 16.26 1.44
C MET A 136 15.63 17.71 1.36
N THR A 137 14.32 17.95 1.19
CA THR A 137 13.76 19.31 1.12
C THR A 137 13.90 20.08 2.42
N ARG A 138 13.85 19.41 3.58
CA ARG A 138 14.17 20.04 4.87
C ARG A 138 15.64 20.50 4.95
N GLY A 139 16.58 19.65 4.52
CA GLY A 139 18.00 20.00 4.46
C GLY A 139 18.29 21.15 3.50
N GLN A 140 17.66 21.15 2.33
CA GLN A 140 17.83 22.21 1.32
C GLN A 140 17.21 23.55 1.73
N ARG A 141 16.17 23.57 2.55
CA ARG A 141 15.62 24.82 3.12
C ARG A 141 16.62 25.58 3.97
N PHE A 142 17.63 24.89 4.51
CA PHE A 142 18.72 25.55 5.26
C PHE A 142 19.87 26.04 4.39
N ILE A 143 19.99 25.57 3.14
CA ILE A 143 21.14 25.89 2.26
C ILE A 143 20.82 26.94 1.20
N GLY A 144 19.57 27.15 0.81
CA GLY A 144 19.25 27.96 -0.36
C GLY A 144 18.13 28.99 -0.28
N GLY A 145 17.45 29.17 0.83
CA GLY A 145 16.42 30.25 1.00
C GLY A 145 15.19 30.19 0.10
N GLN A 146 15.11 29.29 -0.87
CA GLN A 146 13.93 29.10 -1.72
C GLN A 146 13.07 27.97 -1.18
N ALA A 147 11.82 28.29 -0.84
CA ALA A 147 10.79 27.31 -0.57
C ALA A 147 10.54 26.48 -1.83
N LEU A 148 11.10 25.26 -1.89
CA LEU A 148 10.67 24.28 -2.87
C LEU A 148 9.16 24.05 -2.67
N ALA A 149 8.40 24.28 -3.72
CA ALA A 149 6.95 24.09 -3.69
C ALA A 149 6.63 22.69 -3.13
N ASP A 150 5.73 22.63 -2.15
CA ASP A 150 5.24 21.40 -1.49
C ASP A 150 4.50 20.44 -2.48
N ALA A 151 4.63 20.66 -3.77
CA ALA A 151 3.79 20.06 -4.81
C ALA A 151 4.23 18.68 -5.30
N CYS A 152 5.47 18.27 -5.08
CA CYS A 152 5.96 16.95 -5.47
C CYS A 152 6.43 16.17 -4.24
N PHE A 153 5.52 15.42 -3.66
CA PHE A 153 5.89 14.39 -2.72
C PHE A 153 6.36 13.18 -3.54
N GLY A 154 7.56 12.65 -3.26
CA GLY A 154 8.09 11.46 -3.92
C GLY A 154 7.15 10.25 -3.89
N ARG A 155 7.63 9.09 -4.25
CA ARG A 155 6.82 7.87 -4.35
C ARG A 155 6.38 7.38 -2.98
N SER A 156 5.07 7.18 -2.78
CA SER A 156 4.46 6.74 -1.51
C SER A 156 4.17 5.23 -1.43
N GLY A 157 4.22 4.52 -2.55
CA GLY A 157 3.94 3.07 -2.61
C GLY A 157 5.15 2.20 -2.28
N TYR A 158 5.05 0.94 -2.67
CA TYR A 158 6.07 -0.10 -2.77
C TYR A 158 6.39 -0.84 -1.47
N ALA A 159 7.07 -0.21 -0.50
CA ALA A 159 7.58 -0.91 0.67
C ALA A 159 7.66 -0.01 1.90
N TRP A 160 7.08 -0.46 2.98
CA TRP A 160 7.06 0.21 4.28
C TRP A 160 7.23 -0.79 5.41
N ALA A 161 7.63 -0.30 6.59
CA ALA A 161 7.59 -1.06 7.83
C ALA A 161 7.16 -0.18 9.00
N ALA A 162 6.60 -0.81 10.03
CA ALA A 162 6.23 -0.14 11.27
C ALA A 162 6.41 -1.08 12.46
N ARG A 163 6.48 -0.48 13.65
CA ARG A 163 6.21 -1.22 14.89
C ARG A 163 4.76 -1.67 14.88
N ARG A 164 4.50 -2.89 15.31
CA ARG A 164 3.17 -3.48 15.31
C ARG A 164 2.15 -2.62 16.05
N GLU A 165 2.53 -2.03 17.17
CA GLU A 165 1.67 -1.16 17.99
C GLU A 165 1.05 0.02 17.22
N VAL A 166 1.69 0.46 16.12
CA VAL A 166 1.15 1.52 15.24
C VAL A 166 -0.06 1.00 14.47
N LEU A 167 0.06 -0.21 13.89
CA LEU A 167 -1.00 -0.81 13.06
C LEU A 167 -2.12 -1.44 13.90
N ASP A 168 -1.81 -1.99 15.08
CA ASP A 168 -2.81 -2.57 15.99
C ASP A 168 -3.85 -1.52 16.44
N ARG A 169 -3.52 -0.22 16.39
CA ARG A 169 -4.43 0.86 16.79
C ARG A 169 -5.48 1.22 15.74
N CYS A 170 -5.15 1.11 14.46
CA CYS A 170 -6.02 1.65 13.40
C CYS A 170 -6.01 0.83 12.11
N GLY A 171 -5.12 -0.16 11.97
CA GLY A 171 -4.93 -0.90 10.73
C GLY A 171 -4.52 -0.03 9.53
N PHE A 172 -4.66 -0.59 8.34
CA PHE A 172 -4.55 0.15 7.08
C PHE A 172 -5.91 0.73 6.70
N TYR A 173 -5.94 1.92 6.10
CA TYR A 173 -7.16 2.44 5.49
C TYR A 173 -7.50 1.65 4.24
N ASP A 174 -8.50 0.81 4.30
CA ASP A 174 -8.79 -0.21 3.30
C ASP A 174 -9.97 0.10 2.36
N ARG A 175 -10.53 1.32 2.42
CA ARG A 175 -11.64 1.75 1.57
C ARG A 175 -11.24 2.58 0.35
N CYS A 176 -9.95 2.51 -0.04
CA CYS A 176 -9.48 3.02 -1.33
C CYS A 176 -9.72 1.97 -2.44
N ILE A 177 -10.97 1.61 -2.69
CA ILE A 177 -11.37 0.47 -3.54
C ILE A 177 -11.09 0.61 -5.05
N VAL A 178 -10.46 1.70 -5.46
CA VAL A 178 -9.86 1.89 -6.79
C VAL A 178 -8.35 2.14 -6.70
N GLY A 179 -7.75 1.96 -5.51
CA GLY A 179 -6.34 2.21 -5.19
C GLY A 179 -6.07 3.61 -4.66
N GLY A 180 -4.84 3.86 -4.23
CA GLY A 180 -4.40 5.13 -3.63
C GLY A 180 -4.18 5.07 -2.12
N GLY A 181 -4.35 3.92 -1.46
CA GLY A 181 -4.15 3.74 -0.02
C GLY A 181 -2.74 4.09 0.43
N ASP A 182 -1.71 3.78 -0.37
CA ASP A 182 -0.33 4.17 -0.07
C ASP A 182 -0.15 5.68 0.05
N ALA A 183 -0.82 6.46 -0.81
CA ALA A 183 -0.78 7.91 -0.72
C ALA A 183 -1.52 8.41 0.53
N VAL A 184 -2.69 7.84 0.84
CA VAL A 184 -3.44 8.15 2.07
C VAL A 184 -2.57 7.89 3.29
N LEU A 185 -1.91 6.75 3.39
CA LEU A 185 -1.00 6.39 4.48
C LEU A 185 0.17 7.36 4.58
N GLY A 186 0.85 7.63 3.47
CA GLY A 186 2.00 8.52 3.43
C GLY A 186 1.66 9.95 3.88
N TYR A 187 0.53 10.50 3.45
CA TYR A 187 0.08 11.83 3.90
C TYR A 187 -0.37 11.81 5.36
N ALA A 188 -1.09 10.76 5.79
CA ALA A 188 -1.56 10.60 7.16
C ALA A 188 -0.40 10.57 8.18
N ALA A 189 0.72 9.95 7.83
CA ALA A 189 1.92 9.92 8.67
C ALA A 189 2.39 11.32 9.06
N TYR A 190 2.11 12.33 8.24
CA TYR A 190 2.46 13.73 8.47
C TYR A 190 1.27 14.63 8.83
N ASN A 191 0.15 14.05 9.27
CA ASN A 191 -1.10 14.76 9.58
C ASN A 191 -1.64 15.56 8.39
N ARG A 192 -1.59 14.98 7.20
CA ARG A 192 -2.11 15.60 5.99
C ARG A 192 -3.11 14.68 5.32
N MET A 193 -4.24 15.23 4.88
CA MET A 193 -5.25 14.49 4.13
C MET A 193 -4.77 14.22 2.69
N TRP A 194 -4.07 15.16 2.10
CA TRP A 194 -3.54 15.17 0.74
C TRP A 194 -2.55 16.35 0.65
N PRO A 195 -1.89 16.64 -0.49
CA PRO A 195 -1.09 17.85 -0.60
C PRO A 195 -1.85 19.09 -0.15
N THR A 196 -3.13 19.22 -0.52
CA THR A 196 -4.03 20.25 -0.01
C THR A 196 -5.42 19.68 0.29
N LEU A 197 -6.17 20.32 1.22
CA LEU A 197 -7.56 19.95 1.51
C LEU A 197 -8.48 20.14 0.29
N ALA A 198 -8.21 21.14 -0.55
CA ALA A 198 -8.96 21.38 -1.78
C ALA A 198 -8.85 20.18 -2.72
N GLN A 199 -7.62 19.73 -3.00
CA GLN A 199 -7.38 18.53 -3.82
C GLN A 199 -8.00 17.27 -3.22
N ALA A 200 -7.94 17.09 -1.90
CA ALA A 200 -8.59 15.94 -1.25
C ALA A 200 -10.11 15.93 -1.49
N ARG A 201 -10.76 17.10 -1.39
CA ARG A 201 -12.21 17.24 -1.66
C ARG A 201 -12.56 17.05 -3.15
N GLU A 202 -11.63 17.26 -4.03
CA GLU A 202 -11.80 17.00 -5.46
C GLU A 202 -11.67 15.51 -5.79
N ILE A 203 -10.85 14.77 -5.05
CA ILE A 203 -10.55 13.35 -5.30
C ILE A 203 -11.55 12.44 -4.61
N PHE A 204 -11.83 12.67 -3.33
CA PHE A 204 -12.67 11.79 -2.52
C PHE A 204 -14.14 12.23 -2.53
N SER A 205 -15.06 11.25 -2.46
CA SER A 205 -16.44 11.57 -2.13
C SER A 205 -16.54 12.18 -0.71
N PRO A 206 -17.56 12.99 -0.41
CA PRO A 206 -17.68 13.61 0.91
C PRO A 206 -17.66 12.62 2.08
N TRP A 207 -18.26 11.45 1.91
CA TRP A 207 -18.30 10.40 2.95
C TRP A 207 -16.94 9.71 3.11
N GLN A 208 -16.27 9.41 1.99
CA GLN A 208 -14.93 8.84 2.03
C GLN A 208 -13.92 9.84 2.63
N PHE A 209 -14.05 11.12 2.30
CA PHE A 209 -13.21 12.17 2.90
C PHE A 209 -13.32 12.19 4.43
N LEU A 210 -14.54 12.12 4.98
CA LEU A 210 -14.75 12.08 6.44
C LEU A 210 -14.19 10.81 7.06
N ASP A 211 -14.40 9.68 6.42
CA ASP A 211 -13.88 8.37 6.89
C ASP A 211 -12.35 8.34 6.92
N ILE A 212 -11.69 8.84 5.85
CA ILE A 212 -10.24 9.02 5.83
C ILE A 212 -9.79 9.96 6.95
N ALA A 213 -10.48 11.08 7.18
CA ALA A 213 -10.10 12.05 8.21
C ALA A 213 -10.11 11.42 9.61
N MET A 214 -11.10 10.60 9.92
CA MET A 214 -11.21 9.88 11.19
C MET A 214 -10.08 8.85 11.36
N TRP A 215 -9.79 8.07 10.32
CA TRP A 215 -8.68 7.12 10.34
C TRP A 215 -7.33 7.83 10.44
N LEU A 216 -7.12 8.90 9.67
CA LEU A 216 -5.90 9.70 9.64
C LEU A 216 -5.53 10.22 11.04
N GLU A 217 -6.52 10.71 11.79
CA GLU A 217 -6.28 11.21 13.14
C GLU A 217 -5.71 10.11 14.06
N GLN A 218 -6.26 8.90 13.99
CA GLN A 218 -5.78 7.76 14.78
C GLN A 218 -4.38 7.33 14.33
N PHE A 219 -4.16 7.21 13.03
CA PHE A 219 -2.87 6.81 12.47
C PHE A 219 -1.77 7.83 12.80
N HIS A 220 -2.06 9.13 12.64
CA HIS A 220 -1.11 10.17 13.00
C HIS A 220 -0.77 10.18 14.49
N LYS A 221 -1.75 9.96 15.37
CA LYS A 221 -1.52 9.81 16.82
C LYS A 221 -0.63 8.62 17.15
N ALA A 222 -0.69 7.54 16.38
CA ALA A 222 0.16 6.38 16.55
C ALA A 222 1.59 6.63 16.06
N VAL A 223 1.74 7.29 14.89
CA VAL A 223 3.03 7.57 14.25
C VAL A 223 3.72 8.80 14.84
N GLN A 224 2.96 9.84 15.23
CA GLN A 224 3.44 11.12 15.77
C GLN A 224 4.44 11.84 14.85
N GLY A 225 4.38 11.62 13.54
CA GLY A 225 5.34 12.18 12.59
C GLY A 225 6.76 11.61 12.72
N ASN A 226 6.94 10.56 13.54
CA ASN A 226 8.22 9.87 13.71
C ASN A 226 8.44 8.87 12.57
N VAL A 227 8.81 9.39 11.40
CA VAL A 227 8.92 8.67 10.13
C VAL A 227 10.35 8.75 9.61
N GLY A 228 10.94 7.62 9.31
CA GLY A 228 12.26 7.48 8.69
C GLY A 228 12.21 6.76 7.35
N PHE A 229 13.37 6.54 6.76
CA PHE A 229 13.53 5.71 5.57
C PHE A 229 14.85 4.94 5.64
N ILE A 230 14.93 3.85 4.87
CA ILE A 230 16.15 3.07 4.69
C ILE A 230 16.86 3.54 3.42
N PRO A 231 18.18 3.82 3.48
CA PRO A 231 18.96 4.10 2.27
C PRO A 231 18.92 2.93 1.29
N GLY A 232 18.96 3.23 0.02
CA GLY A 232 19.04 2.23 -1.04
C GLY A 232 17.96 2.37 -2.09
N THR A 233 18.03 1.50 -3.08
CA THR A 233 17.17 1.51 -4.25
C THR A 233 16.34 0.23 -4.31
N ILE A 234 15.07 0.35 -4.68
CA ILE A 234 14.24 -0.77 -5.10
C ILE A 234 14.02 -0.70 -6.61
N LEU A 235 13.95 -1.86 -7.26
CA LEU A 235 13.48 -1.99 -8.63
C LEU A 235 12.00 -2.32 -8.59
N HIS A 236 11.18 -1.55 -9.28
CA HIS A 236 9.79 -1.86 -9.53
C HIS A 236 9.71 -2.65 -10.83
N LEU A 237 9.30 -3.89 -10.73
CA LEU A 237 9.21 -4.81 -11.85
C LEU A 237 8.01 -4.45 -12.71
N ASP A 238 8.21 -4.48 -14.03
CA ASP A 238 7.12 -4.24 -14.97
C ASP A 238 6.04 -5.33 -14.85
N HIS A 239 4.78 -4.95 -14.85
CA HIS A 239 3.61 -5.84 -14.80
C HIS A 239 2.44 -5.30 -15.62
N GLY A 240 2.67 -4.44 -16.59
CA GLY A 240 1.66 -3.88 -17.46
C GLY A 240 1.78 -2.39 -17.67
N SER A 241 1.03 -1.84 -18.61
CA SER A 241 1.14 -0.44 -19.01
C SER A 241 0.63 0.52 -17.93
N GLN A 242 1.37 1.59 -17.68
CA GLN A 242 0.93 2.65 -16.75
C GLN A 242 -0.35 3.38 -17.24
N ALA A 243 -0.60 3.40 -18.54
CA ALA A 243 -1.77 4.04 -19.14
C ALA A 243 -3.09 3.38 -18.67
N GLY A 244 -3.13 2.06 -18.52
CA GLY A 244 -4.30 1.32 -18.04
C GLY A 244 -4.67 1.63 -16.58
N ARG A 245 -3.73 2.11 -15.77
CA ARG A 245 -3.95 2.39 -14.33
C ARG A 245 -4.75 3.66 -14.07
N ALA A 246 -4.94 4.53 -15.07
CA ALA A 246 -5.79 5.73 -15.04
C ALA A 246 -5.65 6.55 -13.72
N TYR A 247 -4.43 6.76 -13.23
CA TYR A 247 -4.16 7.40 -11.93
C TYR A 247 -4.87 8.76 -11.74
N GLY A 248 -5.08 9.51 -12.82
CA GLY A 248 -5.73 10.84 -12.77
C GLY A 248 -7.25 10.78 -12.69
N SER A 249 -7.89 9.70 -13.14
CA SER A 249 -9.36 9.65 -13.32
C SER A 249 -10.08 8.52 -12.59
N ARG A 250 -9.36 7.49 -12.13
CA ARG A 250 -10.00 6.34 -11.48
C ARG A 250 -10.85 6.70 -10.25
N THR A 251 -10.46 7.72 -9.50
CA THR A 251 -11.20 8.18 -8.31
C THR A 251 -12.49 8.92 -8.67
N GLU A 252 -12.61 9.43 -9.91
CA GLU A 252 -13.84 10.05 -10.38
C GLU A 252 -15.02 9.09 -10.41
N ILE A 253 -14.75 7.78 -10.60
CA ILE A 253 -15.78 6.74 -10.51
C ILE A 253 -16.46 6.79 -9.14
N LEU A 254 -15.67 6.83 -8.08
CA LEU A 254 -16.20 6.85 -6.71
C LEU A 254 -16.97 8.15 -6.42
N LYS A 255 -16.46 9.26 -6.92
CA LYS A 255 -17.08 10.57 -6.73
C LYS A 255 -18.41 10.68 -7.48
N ALA A 256 -18.44 10.29 -8.78
CA ALA A 256 -19.64 10.32 -9.62
C ALA A 256 -20.78 9.50 -9.01
N HIS A 257 -20.48 8.35 -8.43
CA HIS A 257 -21.46 7.46 -7.80
C HIS A 257 -21.64 7.72 -6.29
N LYS A 258 -21.09 8.84 -5.77
CA LYS A 258 -21.21 9.22 -4.34
C LYS A 258 -20.87 8.06 -3.41
N PHE A 259 -19.71 7.46 -3.64
CA PHE A 259 -19.21 6.32 -2.84
C PHE A 259 -19.27 6.62 -1.34
N ARG A 260 -19.72 5.64 -0.58
CA ARG A 260 -19.70 5.64 0.89
C ARG A 260 -18.90 4.44 1.39
N PRO A 261 -18.21 4.54 2.52
CA PRO A 261 -17.53 3.41 3.14
C PRO A 261 -18.41 2.16 3.31
N SER A 262 -19.72 2.34 3.53
CA SER A 262 -20.72 1.27 3.65
C SER A 262 -21.11 0.61 2.32
N ASP A 263 -20.63 1.09 1.19
CA ASP A 263 -20.87 0.44 -0.11
C ASP A 263 -20.03 -0.84 -0.30
N VAL A 264 -19.08 -1.07 0.60
CA VAL A 264 -18.36 -2.34 0.72
C VAL A 264 -18.52 -2.90 2.12
N LEU A 265 -18.62 -4.23 2.22
CA LEU A 265 -18.72 -4.98 3.47
C LEU A 265 -17.68 -6.08 3.47
N ALA A 266 -17.15 -6.42 4.66
CA ALA A 266 -16.32 -7.60 4.79
C ALA A 266 -17.17 -8.87 4.60
N SER A 267 -16.71 -9.78 3.73
CA SER A 267 -17.29 -11.12 3.65
C SER A 267 -16.94 -11.94 4.90
N GLU A 268 -17.55 -13.10 5.09
CA GLU A 268 -17.16 -14.03 6.16
C GLU A 268 -15.68 -14.44 6.09
N SER A 269 -15.16 -14.63 4.88
CA SER A 269 -13.75 -14.94 4.64
C SER A 269 -12.82 -13.72 4.69
N GLY A 270 -13.38 -12.53 4.77
CA GLY A 270 -12.64 -11.29 5.03
C GLY A 270 -12.47 -10.31 3.88
N PRO A 271 -12.38 -10.67 2.57
CA PRO A 271 -12.26 -9.69 1.49
C PRO A 271 -13.51 -8.81 1.36
N TRP A 272 -13.37 -7.66 0.71
CA TRP A 272 -14.49 -6.79 0.40
C TRP A 272 -15.46 -7.44 -0.60
N ILE A 273 -16.74 -7.38 -0.29
CA ILE A 273 -17.87 -7.64 -1.18
C ILE A 273 -18.71 -6.37 -1.33
N TRP A 274 -19.57 -6.31 -2.34
CA TRP A 274 -20.48 -5.19 -2.51
C TRP A 274 -21.54 -5.17 -1.41
N GLY A 275 -21.63 -4.05 -0.69
CA GLY A 275 -22.57 -3.81 0.41
C GLY A 275 -23.77 -2.93 0.01
N SER A 276 -23.80 -2.44 -1.24
CA SER A 276 -24.87 -1.57 -1.73
C SER A 276 -25.45 -2.07 -3.05
N GLN A 277 -26.59 -1.49 -3.46
CA GLN A 277 -27.24 -1.76 -4.74
C GLN A 277 -26.83 -0.77 -5.85
N LYS A 278 -25.63 -0.18 -5.74
CA LYS A 278 -25.09 0.77 -6.74
C LYS A 278 -24.49 0.02 -7.94
N HIS A 279 -25.30 -0.73 -8.66
CA HIS A 279 -24.86 -1.60 -9.75
C HIS A 279 -24.04 -0.88 -10.83
N GLU A 280 -24.38 0.39 -11.15
CA GLU A 280 -23.61 1.19 -12.09
C GLU A 280 -22.20 1.49 -11.59
N MET A 281 -22.04 1.78 -10.30
CA MET A 281 -20.72 1.95 -9.68
C MET A 281 -19.91 0.66 -9.71
N HIS A 282 -20.54 -0.47 -9.34
CA HIS A 282 -19.90 -1.78 -9.35
C HIS A 282 -19.39 -2.11 -10.75
N ALA A 283 -20.26 -2.00 -11.76
CA ALA A 283 -19.88 -2.25 -13.16
C ALA A 283 -18.78 -1.30 -13.65
N ALA A 284 -18.80 -0.01 -13.27
CA ALA A 284 -17.77 0.94 -13.65
C ALA A 284 -16.40 0.60 -13.02
N ILE A 285 -16.38 0.10 -11.78
CA ILE A 285 -15.15 -0.35 -11.11
C ILE A 285 -14.64 -1.64 -11.76
N GLU A 286 -15.50 -2.61 -12.01
CA GLU A 286 -15.14 -3.87 -12.68
C GLU A 286 -14.54 -3.62 -14.07
N GLN A 287 -15.18 -2.78 -14.89
CA GLN A 287 -14.66 -2.37 -16.19
C GLN A 287 -13.30 -1.66 -16.08
N TYR A 288 -13.09 -0.84 -15.04
CA TYR A 288 -11.79 -0.24 -14.79
C TYR A 288 -10.72 -1.30 -14.56
N PHE A 289 -11.00 -2.35 -13.76
CA PHE A 289 -10.06 -3.43 -13.49
C PHE A 289 -9.81 -4.31 -14.72
N GLU A 290 -10.81 -4.59 -15.52
CA GLU A 290 -10.68 -5.33 -16.78
C GLU A 290 -9.78 -4.61 -17.79
N ARG A 291 -9.87 -3.26 -17.86
CA ARG A 291 -9.06 -2.44 -18.76
C ARG A 291 -7.61 -2.28 -18.30
N ARG A 292 -7.31 -2.48 -17.03
CA ARG A 292 -5.94 -2.36 -16.52
C ARG A 292 -4.97 -3.31 -17.20
N ALA A 293 -5.41 -4.52 -17.53
CA ALA A 293 -4.65 -5.53 -18.23
C ALA A 293 -3.26 -5.82 -17.62
N ASP A 294 -3.14 -5.66 -16.29
CA ASP A 294 -1.92 -5.84 -15.51
C ASP A 294 -2.04 -6.94 -14.43
#